data_67488463171609777d9935ace78bedf4
#
_entry.id   67488463171609777d9935ace78bedf4
#
_cell.length_a   1.000
_cell.length_b   1.000
_cell.length_c   1.000
_cell.angle_alpha   90.00
_cell.angle_beta   90.00
_cell.angle_gamma   90.00
#
_symmetry.space_group_name_H-M   'P 1'
#
loop_
_entity.id
_entity.type
_entity.pdbx_description
1 polymer ?
#
loop_
_entity_poly.entity_id
_entity_poly.type
_entity_poly.pdbx_seq_one_letter_code
_entity_poly.pdbx_strand_id
1 'polypeptide(L)'
;GEEAMREKILTFIEKNSRIDLKELAIVLGVDETTVMNELEKMEEEHIICGYHTLIDWDKAGIEKVTALIEVRVTPQRGMGFDKVAERIYNYPEVNSVYLISGGFDFMVTIEGKTLREVSQFVSDKLSPLDSVLSTKTNFILKKYKDHGTVMAEQPKDERIEM
;
A
#
# COMPACT_ATOMS: atom_id res chain seq x y z
N GLY A 1 29.00 -2.94 6.95
CA GLY A 1 29.21 -2.41 5.62
C GLY A 1 28.04 -1.57 5.13
N GLU A 2 28.11 -1.16 3.89
CA GLU A 2 27.09 -0.33 3.25
C GLU A 2 25.72 -1.00 3.23
N GLU A 3 25.68 -2.31 2.96
CA GLU A 3 24.41 -3.09 2.95
C GLU A 3 23.74 -3.12 4.33
N ALA A 4 24.52 -3.29 5.39
CA ALA A 4 24.00 -3.30 6.75
C ALA A 4 23.45 -1.92 7.16
N MET A 5 24.11 -0.85 6.72
CA MET A 5 23.65 0.52 6.96
C MET A 5 22.34 0.79 6.19
N ARG A 6 22.25 0.39 4.93
CA ARG A 6 21.04 0.53 4.11
C ARG A 6 19.87 -0.19 4.73
N GLU A 7 20.07 -1.41 5.19
CA GLU A 7 19.01 -2.19 5.86
C GLU A 7 18.49 -1.47 7.10
N LYS A 8 19.38 -0.91 7.91
CA LYS A 8 18.99 -0.14 9.11
C LYS A 8 18.20 1.12 8.74
N ILE A 9 18.68 1.87 7.74
CA ILE A 9 17.97 3.06 7.25
C ILE A 9 16.57 2.68 6.79
N LEU A 10 16.45 1.66 5.95
CA LEU A 10 15.16 1.20 5.42
C LEU A 10 14.22 0.76 6.54
N THR A 11 14.72 0.06 7.54
CA THR A 11 13.94 -0.39 8.68
C THR A 11 13.36 0.80 9.46
N PHE A 12 14.15 1.85 9.67
CA PHE A 12 13.69 3.05 10.38
C PHE A 12 12.66 3.84 9.56
N ILE A 13 12.96 4.11 8.28
CA ILE A 13 12.06 4.92 7.44
C ILE A 13 10.76 4.19 7.08
N GLU A 14 10.77 2.88 7.00
CA GLU A 14 9.55 2.10 6.77
C GLU A 14 8.55 2.31 7.89
N LYS A 15 9.03 2.39 9.13
CA LYS A 15 8.18 2.64 10.31
C LYS A 15 7.78 4.10 10.45
N ASN A 16 8.67 5.02 10.10
CA ASN A 16 8.43 6.46 10.20
C ASN A 16 9.23 7.20 9.14
N SER A 17 8.58 7.51 8.01
CA SER A 17 9.20 8.23 6.90
C SER A 17 9.53 9.69 7.22
N ARG A 18 8.98 10.24 8.31
CA ARG A 18 9.28 11.60 8.79
C ARG A 18 10.35 11.66 9.87
N ILE A 19 11.08 10.56 10.08
CA ILE A 19 12.17 10.58 11.04
C ILE A 19 13.18 11.67 10.69
N ASP A 20 13.65 12.40 11.70
CA ASP A 20 14.67 13.43 11.51
C ASP A 20 16.00 12.77 11.11
N LEU A 21 16.59 13.26 10.02
CA LEU A 21 17.86 12.73 9.51
C LEU A 21 18.99 12.88 10.52
N LYS A 22 18.97 13.93 11.36
CA LYS A 22 19.94 14.11 12.42
C LYS A 22 19.85 13.00 13.47
N GLU A 23 18.63 12.66 13.89
CA GLU A 23 18.38 11.57 14.83
C GLU A 23 18.83 10.24 14.24
N LEU A 24 18.50 10.01 12.98
CA LEU A 24 18.87 8.78 12.29
C LEU A 24 20.39 8.64 12.18
N ALA A 25 21.08 9.71 11.84
CA ALA A 25 22.53 9.75 11.76
C ALA A 25 23.19 9.43 13.12
N ILE A 26 22.67 9.99 14.20
CA ILE A 26 23.14 9.73 15.56
C ILE A 26 22.99 8.26 15.92
N VAL A 27 21.83 7.68 15.65
CA VAL A 27 21.55 6.27 15.93
C VAL A 27 22.48 5.35 15.15
N LEU A 28 22.77 5.71 13.90
CA LEU A 28 23.65 4.92 13.01
C LEU A 28 25.14 5.18 13.23
N GLY A 29 25.50 6.24 13.97
CA GLY A 29 26.88 6.62 14.21
C GLY A 29 27.60 7.16 12.96
N VAL A 30 26.87 7.86 12.09
CA VAL A 30 27.38 8.44 10.84
C VAL A 30 26.95 9.89 10.71
N ASP A 31 27.49 10.58 9.70
CA ASP A 31 27.10 11.96 9.37
C ASP A 31 25.69 12.01 8.74
N GLU A 32 25.00 13.10 8.96
CA GLU A 32 23.71 13.38 8.31
C GLU A 32 23.83 13.32 6.77
N THR A 33 24.92 13.87 6.23
CA THR A 33 25.21 13.84 4.79
C THR A 33 25.33 12.41 4.26
N THR A 34 25.90 11.49 5.03
CA THR A 34 26.00 10.08 4.66
C THR A 34 24.62 9.45 4.54
N VAL A 35 23.71 9.74 5.50
CA VAL A 35 22.32 9.25 5.45
C VAL A 35 21.59 9.82 4.23
N MET A 36 21.72 11.12 3.98
CA MET A 36 21.10 11.76 2.81
C MET A 36 21.56 11.12 1.51
N ASN A 37 22.86 10.91 1.35
CA ASN A 37 23.42 10.32 0.14
C ASN A 37 22.92 8.89 -0.08
N GLU A 38 22.82 8.10 0.98
CA GLU A 38 22.31 6.73 0.88
C GLU A 38 20.82 6.72 0.53
N LEU A 39 20.03 7.62 1.08
CA LEU A 39 18.61 7.77 0.73
C LEU A 39 18.45 8.13 -0.75
N GLU A 40 19.21 9.11 -1.24
CA GLU A 40 19.15 9.52 -2.65
C GLU A 40 19.53 8.38 -3.58
N LYS A 41 20.58 7.62 -3.27
CA LYS A 41 20.98 6.44 -4.06
C LYS A 41 19.89 5.38 -4.09
N MET A 42 19.27 5.10 -2.94
CA MET A 42 18.20 4.10 -2.86
C MET A 42 16.93 4.55 -3.60
N GLU A 43 16.66 5.84 -3.64
CA GLU A 43 15.59 6.42 -4.46
C GLU A 43 15.90 6.27 -5.94
N GLU A 44 17.10 6.61 -6.38
CA GLU A 44 17.56 6.46 -7.77
C GLU A 44 17.53 5.00 -8.23
N GLU A 45 17.90 4.09 -7.36
CA GLU A 45 17.90 2.64 -7.63
C GLU A 45 16.50 2.02 -7.51
N HIS A 46 15.48 2.81 -7.17
CA HIS A 46 14.10 2.36 -6.94
C HIS A 46 13.95 1.30 -5.84
N ILE A 47 14.90 1.27 -4.91
CA ILE A 47 14.75 0.49 -3.67
C ILE A 47 13.69 1.17 -2.80
N ILE A 48 13.77 2.49 -2.69
CA ILE A 48 12.72 3.31 -2.11
C ILE A 48 11.82 3.76 -3.26
N CYS A 49 10.62 3.20 -3.31
CA CYS A 49 9.67 3.44 -4.40
C CYS A 49 8.76 4.64 -4.14
N GLY A 50 8.61 5.04 -2.89
CA GLY A 50 7.77 6.16 -2.49
C GLY A 50 7.66 6.28 -0.99
N TYR A 51 7.12 7.41 -0.55
CA TYR A 51 6.84 7.70 0.85
C TYR A 51 5.34 7.89 1.00
N HIS A 52 4.72 7.15 1.90
CA HIS A 52 3.28 7.17 2.08
C HIS A 52 2.92 7.44 3.53
N THR A 53 1.78 8.09 3.71
CA THR A 53 1.25 8.40 5.03
C THR A 53 0.04 7.54 5.31
N LEU A 54 0.00 6.90 6.49
CA LEU A 54 -1.16 6.18 6.95
C LEU A 54 -2.16 7.17 7.55
N ILE A 55 -3.37 7.20 7.01
CA ILE A 55 -4.41 8.17 7.38
C ILE A 55 -5.66 7.45 7.81
N ASP A 56 -6.22 7.85 8.95
CA ASP A 56 -7.56 7.47 9.36
C ASP A 56 -8.55 8.46 8.76
N TRP A 57 -9.12 8.10 7.62
CA TRP A 57 -10.04 8.97 6.87
C TRP A 57 -11.35 9.20 7.61
N ASP A 58 -11.79 8.24 8.41
CA ASP A 58 -13.01 8.40 9.23
C ASP A 58 -12.82 9.51 10.25
N LYS A 59 -11.67 9.53 10.93
CA LYS A 59 -11.33 10.61 11.88
C LYS A 59 -11.14 11.95 11.20
N ALA A 60 -10.69 11.94 9.95
CA ALA A 60 -10.56 13.16 9.15
C ALA A 60 -11.93 13.71 8.69
N GLY A 61 -13.00 12.92 8.85
CA GLY A 61 -14.34 13.31 8.42
C GLY A 61 -14.54 13.27 6.92
N ILE A 62 -13.73 12.51 6.21
CA ILE A 62 -13.79 12.38 4.75
C ILE A 62 -14.25 10.96 4.39
N GLU A 63 -15.31 10.87 3.60
CA GLU A 63 -15.79 9.57 3.14
C GLU A 63 -14.78 8.95 2.18
N LYS A 64 -14.37 7.73 2.49
CA LYS A 64 -13.50 6.93 1.65
C LYS A 64 -13.82 5.46 1.81
N VAL A 65 -14.03 4.79 0.70
CA VAL A 65 -14.34 3.37 0.65
C VAL A 65 -13.20 2.65 -0.02
N THR A 66 -12.70 1.61 0.63
CA THR A 66 -11.65 0.76 0.07
C THR A 66 -12.21 -0.63 -0.17
N ALA A 67 -11.95 -1.18 -1.35
CA ALA A 67 -12.31 -2.54 -1.71
C ALA A 67 -11.08 -3.35 -2.07
N LEU A 68 -11.09 -4.62 -1.67
CA LEU A 68 -10.14 -5.65 -2.05
C LEU A 68 -10.82 -6.55 -3.07
N ILE A 69 -10.31 -6.56 -4.30
CA ILE A 69 -10.94 -7.29 -5.40
C ILE A 69 -10.08 -8.45 -5.80
N GLU A 70 -10.64 -9.65 -5.69
CA GLU A 70 -10.02 -10.87 -6.19
C GLU A 70 -10.32 -10.98 -7.68
N VAL A 71 -9.29 -11.06 -8.49
CA VAL A 71 -9.43 -11.12 -9.95
C VAL A 71 -8.81 -12.41 -10.46
N ARG A 72 -9.60 -13.17 -11.22
CA ARG A 72 -9.11 -14.32 -11.98
C ARG A 72 -8.93 -13.91 -13.42
N VAL A 73 -7.81 -14.27 -13.99
CA VAL A 73 -7.47 -13.91 -15.36
C VAL A 73 -6.97 -15.12 -16.14
N THR A 74 -7.08 -15.02 -17.47
CA THR A 74 -6.40 -15.94 -18.38
C THR A 74 -5.11 -15.24 -18.80
N PRO A 75 -3.92 -15.81 -18.52
CA PRO A 75 -2.67 -15.23 -18.98
C PRO A 75 -2.63 -15.23 -20.49
N GLN A 76 -2.18 -14.13 -21.07
CA GLN A 76 -2.02 -14.00 -22.51
C GLN A 76 -0.81 -14.81 -22.96
N ARG A 77 -0.97 -15.49 -24.09
CA ARG A 77 0.06 -16.34 -24.68
C ARG A 77 1.33 -15.52 -24.98
N GLY A 78 2.46 -15.94 -24.38
CA GLY A 78 3.76 -15.28 -24.55
C GLY A 78 3.99 -14.04 -23.69
N MET A 79 3.00 -13.55 -22.95
CA MET A 79 3.10 -12.34 -22.11
C MET A 79 2.83 -12.59 -20.64
N GLY A 80 2.34 -13.79 -20.26
CA GLY A 80 2.01 -14.12 -18.90
C GLY A 80 1.00 -13.16 -18.27
N PHE A 81 1.25 -12.78 -17.01
CA PHE A 81 0.35 -11.90 -16.25
C PHE A 81 0.69 -10.42 -16.35
N ASP A 82 1.89 -10.06 -16.84
CA ASP A 82 2.39 -8.69 -16.79
C ASP A 82 1.53 -7.70 -17.58
N LYS A 83 1.06 -8.09 -18.77
CA LYS A 83 0.22 -7.22 -19.59
C LYS A 83 -1.15 -6.96 -18.96
N VAL A 84 -1.72 -7.97 -18.34
CA VAL A 84 -3.01 -7.81 -17.63
C VAL A 84 -2.82 -6.90 -16.42
N ALA A 85 -1.77 -7.11 -15.65
CA ALA A 85 -1.43 -6.26 -14.51
C ALA A 85 -1.27 -4.80 -14.94
N GLU A 86 -0.55 -4.55 -16.04
CA GLU A 86 -0.33 -3.20 -16.57
C GLU A 86 -1.64 -2.49 -16.92
N ARG A 87 -2.57 -3.18 -17.56
CA ARG A 87 -3.88 -2.62 -17.88
C ARG A 87 -4.65 -2.23 -16.62
N ILE A 88 -4.54 -3.05 -15.57
CA ILE A 88 -5.24 -2.82 -14.30
C ILE A 88 -4.61 -1.64 -13.56
N TYR A 89 -3.29 -1.64 -13.36
CA TYR A 89 -2.66 -0.60 -12.54
C TYR A 89 -2.62 0.77 -13.21
N ASN A 90 -2.87 0.87 -14.50
CA ASN A 90 -2.96 2.16 -15.19
C ASN A 90 -4.27 2.90 -14.91
N TYR A 91 -5.27 2.27 -14.32
CA TYR A 91 -6.46 2.99 -13.89
C TYR A 91 -6.16 3.82 -12.63
N PRO A 92 -6.49 5.13 -12.63
CA PRO A 92 -6.22 6.00 -11.47
C PRO A 92 -6.87 5.54 -10.17
N GLU A 93 -8.01 4.85 -10.26
CA GLU A 93 -8.75 4.36 -9.11
C GLU A 93 -8.05 3.19 -8.41
N VAL A 94 -7.13 2.53 -9.11
CA VAL A 94 -6.40 1.37 -8.58
C VAL A 94 -5.25 1.85 -7.70
N ASN A 95 -5.27 1.41 -6.45
CA ASN A 95 -4.27 1.75 -5.46
C ASN A 95 -3.13 0.73 -5.43
N SER A 96 -3.45 -0.54 -5.58
CA SER A 96 -2.44 -1.61 -5.61
C SER A 96 -2.88 -2.79 -6.45
N VAL A 97 -1.89 -3.51 -6.99
CA VAL A 97 -2.10 -4.76 -7.74
C VAL A 97 -1.02 -5.73 -7.31
N TYR A 98 -1.44 -6.88 -6.81
CA TYR A 98 -0.52 -7.95 -6.39
C TYR A 98 -0.83 -9.24 -7.17
N LEU A 99 0.21 -9.89 -7.66
CA LEU A 99 0.09 -11.26 -8.17
C LEU A 99 0.08 -12.21 -6.98
N ILE A 100 -0.93 -13.06 -6.92
CA ILE A 100 -1.20 -13.91 -5.77
C ILE A 100 -0.97 -15.39 -6.14
N SER A 101 -0.34 -16.12 -5.25
CA SER A 101 -0.27 -17.57 -5.28
C SER A 101 -1.40 -18.12 -4.40
N GLY A 102 -2.53 -18.47 -5.02
CA GLY A 102 -3.72 -18.89 -4.28
C GLY A 102 -4.89 -19.20 -5.20
N GLY A 103 -6.10 -19.03 -4.69
CA GLY A 103 -7.32 -19.33 -5.41
C GLY A 103 -7.73 -18.34 -6.50
N PHE A 104 -7.02 -17.25 -6.65
CA PHE A 104 -7.21 -16.22 -7.67
C PHE A 104 -5.84 -15.66 -8.07
N ASP A 105 -5.80 -14.84 -9.12
CA ASP A 105 -4.52 -14.42 -9.71
C ASP A 105 -4.05 -13.06 -9.23
N PHE A 106 -4.94 -12.08 -9.15
CA PHE A 106 -4.60 -10.73 -8.67
C PHE A 106 -5.47 -10.31 -7.50
N MET A 107 -4.83 -9.66 -6.53
CA MET A 107 -5.53 -8.84 -5.54
C MET A 107 -5.38 -7.39 -5.95
N VAL A 108 -6.50 -6.73 -6.23
CA VAL A 108 -6.55 -5.33 -6.65
C VAL A 108 -7.21 -4.52 -5.55
N THR A 109 -6.55 -3.46 -5.11
CA THR A 109 -7.11 -2.54 -4.12
C THR A 109 -7.58 -1.29 -4.83
N ILE A 110 -8.85 -0.94 -4.63
CA ILE A 110 -9.49 0.24 -5.23
C ILE A 110 -10.02 1.14 -4.13
N GLU A 111 -9.90 2.44 -4.33
CA GLU A 111 -10.49 3.42 -3.44
C GLU A 111 -11.49 4.31 -4.21
N GLY A 112 -12.59 4.64 -3.55
CA GLY A 112 -13.61 5.56 -4.04
C GLY A 112 -14.29 6.25 -2.89
N LYS A 113 -15.23 7.14 -3.19
CA LYS A 113 -16.00 7.87 -2.16
C LYS A 113 -17.15 7.06 -1.61
N THR A 114 -17.76 6.20 -2.43
CA THR A 114 -18.96 5.43 -2.08
C THR A 114 -18.81 3.99 -2.57
N LEU A 115 -19.60 3.09 -1.96
CA LEU A 115 -19.70 1.71 -2.42
C LEU A 115 -20.12 1.64 -3.88
N ARG A 116 -21.05 2.52 -4.27
CA ARG A 116 -21.57 2.59 -5.64
C ARG A 116 -20.49 2.95 -6.64
N GLU A 117 -19.64 3.94 -6.31
CA GLU A 117 -18.53 4.36 -7.15
C GLU A 117 -17.55 3.22 -7.40
N VAL A 118 -17.20 2.48 -6.34
CA VAL A 118 -16.29 1.33 -6.44
C VAL A 118 -16.94 0.22 -7.27
N SER A 119 -18.21 -0.12 -7.01
CA SER A 119 -18.94 -1.15 -7.76
C SER A 119 -19.05 -0.79 -9.24
N GLN A 120 -19.28 0.49 -9.54
CA GLN A 120 -19.35 1.01 -10.90
C GLN A 120 -18.03 0.84 -11.64
N PHE A 121 -16.91 1.14 -10.97
CA PHE A 121 -15.58 0.93 -11.53
C PHE A 121 -15.34 -0.54 -11.91
N VAL A 122 -15.72 -1.47 -11.02
CA VAL A 122 -15.55 -2.90 -11.28
C VAL A 122 -16.37 -3.33 -12.49
N SER A 123 -17.62 -2.92 -12.56
CA SER A 123 -18.52 -3.27 -13.66
C SER A 123 -18.12 -2.67 -14.99
N ASP A 124 -17.69 -1.41 -14.99
CA ASP A 124 -17.43 -0.67 -16.21
C ASP A 124 -16.02 -0.83 -16.75
N LYS A 125 -15.04 -1.01 -15.88
CA LYS A 125 -13.62 -0.97 -16.28
C LYS A 125 -12.87 -2.26 -16.02
N LEU A 126 -13.10 -2.92 -14.89
CA LEU A 126 -12.31 -4.09 -14.50
C LEU A 126 -12.87 -5.38 -15.10
N SER A 127 -14.15 -5.66 -14.86
CA SER A 127 -14.80 -6.89 -15.35
C SER A 127 -14.82 -7.01 -16.86
N PRO A 128 -14.95 -5.92 -17.66
CA PRO A 128 -14.97 -6.02 -19.12
C PRO A 128 -13.63 -6.30 -19.78
N LEU A 129 -12.52 -6.25 -19.05
CA LEU A 129 -11.21 -6.55 -19.64
C LEU A 129 -11.21 -8.00 -20.18
N ASP A 130 -10.74 -8.16 -21.42
CA ASP A 130 -10.81 -9.44 -22.14
C ASP A 130 -10.20 -10.61 -21.38
N SER A 131 -9.12 -10.36 -20.65
CA SER A 131 -8.41 -11.40 -19.90
C SER A 131 -9.03 -11.71 -18.56
N VAL A 132 -9.99 -10.91 -18.09
CA VAL A 132 -10.63 -11.10 -16.79
C VAL A 132 -11.74 -12.13 -16.88
N LEU A 133 -11.58 -13.24 -16.14
CA LEU A 133 -12.56 -14.32 -16.07
C LEU A 133 -13.65 -14.04 -15.04
N SER A 134 -13.25 -13.56 -13.88
CA SER A 134 -14.17 -13.27 -12.78
C SER A 134 -13.57 -12.27 -11.80
N THR A 135 -14.43 -11.58 -11.09
CA THR A 135 -14.07 -10.64 -10.02
C THR A 135 -14.92 -10.92 -8.79
N LYS A 136 -14.30 -10.74 -7.62
CA LYS A 136 -15.01 -10.81 -6.34
C LYS A 136 -14.63 -9.61 -5.51
N THR A 137 -15.59 -8.74 -5.22
CA THR A 137 -15.38 -7.50 -4.48
C THR A 137 -15.62 -7.69 -3.00
N ASN A 138 -14.62 -7.34 -2.19
CA ASN A 138 -14.69 -7.35 -0.74
C ASN A 138 -14.48 -5.91 -0.25
N PHE A 139 -15.45 -5.36 0.49
CA PHE A 139 -15.32 -4.02 1.05
C PHE A 139 -14.71 -4.08 2.43
N ILE A 140 -13.76 -3.18 2.69
CA ILE A 140 -13.20 -3.02 4.03
C ILE A 140 -14.21 -2.22 4.86
N LEU A 141 -14.71 -2.84 5.91
CA LEU A 141 -15.66 -2.19 6.81
C LEU A 141 -14.97 -1.39 7.91
N LYS A 142 -13.85 -1.90 8.41
CA LYS A 142 -13.08 -1.26 9.47
C LYS A 142 -11.65 -1.76 9.44
N LYS A 143 -10.70 -0.84 9.63
CA LYS A 143 -9.28 -1.18 9.78
C LYS A 143 -8.93 -1.17 11.27
N TYR A 144 -8.53 -2.31 11.78
CA TYR A 144 -8.08 -2.43 13.17
C TYR A 144 -6.59 -2.13 13.31
N LYS A 145 -5.82 -2.62 12.37
CA LYS A 145 -4.38 -2.43 12.32
C LYS A 145 -3.93 -2.39 10.86
N ASP A 146 -3.09 -1.45 10.52
CA ASP A 146 -2.58 -1.31 9.17
C ASP A 146 -1.14 -0.81 9.20
N HIS A 147 -0.30 -1.39 8.34
CA HIS A 147 1.14 -1.07 8.29
C HIS A 147 1.82 -1.10 9.67
N GLY A 148 1.43 -2.04 10.52
CA GLY A 148 1.98 -2.18 11.87
C GLY A 148 1.43 -1.21 12.90
N THR A 149 0.54 -0.30 12.50
CA THR A 149 -0.07 0.69 13.40
C THR A 149 -1.48 0.28 13.79
N VAL A 150 -1.78 0.27 15.08
CA VAL A 150 -3.13 0.02 15.60
C VAL A 150 -3.98 1.26 15.36
N MET A 151 -5.06 1.11 14.60
CA MET A 151 -5.98 2.19 14.23
C MET A 151 -7.26 2.18 15.07
N ALA A 152 -7.62 1.03 15.63
CA ALA A 152 -8.78 0.92 16.51
C ALA A 152 -8.58 1.75 17.78
N GLU A 153 -9.68 2.34 18.28
CA GLU A 153 -9.61 3.02 19.58
C GLU A 153 -9.19 2.04 20.66
N GLN A 154 -8.20 2.46 21.47
CA GLN A 154 -7.79 1.68 22.62
C GLN A 154 -8.90 1.73 23.68
N PRO A 155 -9.22 0.60 24.34
CA PRO A 155 -10.15 0.63 25.43
C PRO A 155 -9.63 1.59 26.51
N LYS A 156 -10.49 2.49 26.99
CA LYS A 156 -10.13 3.35 28.12
C LYS A 156 -9.99 2.48 29.36
N ASP A 157 -8.90 2.71 30.10
CA ASP A 157 -8.76 2.09 31.42
C ASP A 157 -9.62 2.88 32.40
N GLU A 158 -10.81 2.39 32.67
CA GLU A 158 -11.77 3.04 33.57
C GLU A 158 -11.22 3.26 34.97
N ARG A 159 -10.21 2.49 35.37
CA ARG A 159 -9.58 2.64 36.67
C ARG A 159 -8.74 3.90 36.79
N ILE A 160 -8.29 4.44 35.68
CA ILE A 160 -7.49 5.68 35.66
C ILE A 160 -8.39 6.91 35.62
N GLU A 161 -9.60 6.80 35.14
CA GLU A 161 -10.55 7.92 35.02
C GLU A 161 -11.34 8.19 36.31
N MET A 162 -11.22 7.34 37.28
CA MET A 162 -11.81 7.55 38.60
C MET A 162 -10.84 8.28 39.51
#